data_2c017bded789d892f1aeb04692ff1fb9
#
_entry.id   2c017bded789d892f1aeb04692ff1fb9
#
_cell.length_a   1.000
_cell.length_b   1.000
_cell.length_c   1.000
_cell.angle_alpha   90.00
_cell.angle_beta   90.00
_cell.angle_gamma   90.00
#
_symmetry.space_group_name_H-M   'P 1'
#
loop_
_entity.id
_entity.type
_entity.pdbx_description
1 polymer ?
#
loop_
_entity_poly.entity_id
_entity_poly.type
_entity_poly.pdbx_seq_one_letter_code
_entity_poly.pdbx_strand_id
1 'polypeptide(L)'
;MDKKICFFTVATGRWKMFILPYIFSVLYFNKDAFVEVLTRFEDVFTEGIVPLAEMFNYNFKIRELPAIGPARKLPDAALRFVLEPQIKCEYTYIGDVDILVLQSGISKYHEEIMAESDSCYSNIVRPNNVRRFTGLHVVKSQPYYDATRAMRADIKCLHGNDEMLLYEIVEKCIGDPLLYTNEKICEHGFHLSLMREPKIDPANPMKPAWSIRNPEYQKTYFELKETAEWKAIYPLFDPEFKDILRRAEEAF
;
A
#
# COMPACT_ATOMS: atom_id res chain seq x y z
N MET A 1 18.16 14.10 -5.51
CA MET A 1 17.36 14.43 -4.32
C MET A 1 17.18 13.18 -3.53
N ASP A 2 17.48 13.22 -2.25
CA ASP A 2 17.22 12.08 -1.39
C ASP A 2 15.72 11.90 -1.25
N LYS A 3 15.23 10.69 -1.52
CA LYS A 3 13.82 10.37 -1.39
C LYS A 3 13.45 10.24 0.08
N LYS A 4 12.37 10.93 0.47
CA LYS A 4 11.96 11.00 1.88
C LYS A 4 11.21 9.74 2.32
N ILE A 5 10.38 9.17 1.43
CA ILE A 5 9.52 8.03 1.75
C ILE A 5 9.61 6.93 0.69
N CYS A 6 9.72 5.68 1.14
CA CYS A 6 9.60 4.49 0.30
C CYS A 6 8.19 3.87 0.45
N PHE A 7 7.44 3.82 -0.64
CA PHE A 7 6.20 3.05 -0.70
C PHE A 7 6.55 1.60 -1.02
N PHE A 8 6.33 0.72 -0.06
CA PHE A 8 6.73 -0.68 -0.10
C PHE A 8 5.51 -1.59 -0.07
N THR A 9 5.39 -2.46 -1.05
CA THR A 9 4.24 -3.36 -1.19
C THR A 9 4.61 -4.70 -1.79
N VAL A 10 3.68 -5.66 -1.71
CA VAL A 10 3.75 -6.98 -2.36
C VAL A 10 2.54 -7.14 -3.27
N ALA A 11 2.78 -7.57 -4.51
CA ALA A 11 1.74 -7.83 -5.50
C ALA A 11 2.03 -9.13 -6.27
N THR A 12 1.25 -10.18 -6.01
CA THR A 12 1.39 -11.48 -6.70
C THR A 12 0.06 -11.96 -7.25
N GLY A 13 0.09 -12.87 -8.23
CA GLY A 13 -1.09 -13.43 -8.85
C GLY A 13 -1.99 -12.35 -9.45
N ARG A 14 -3.26 -12.37 -9.14
CA ARG A 14 -4.23 -11.41 -9.67
C ARG A 14 -4.02 -9.95 -9.22
N TRP A 15 -3.23 -9.73 -8.18
CA TRP A 15 -2.90 -8.37 -7.70
C TRP A 15 -1.91 -7.63 -8.60
N LYS A 16 -1.27 -8.33 -9.52
CA LYS A 16 -0.31 -7.76 -10.47
C LYS A 16 -0.90 -6.61 -11.31
N MET A 17 -2.20 -6.65 -11.61
CA MET A 17 -2.89 -5.62 -12.38
C MET A 17 -2.84 -4.23 -11.73
N PHE A 18 -2.59 -4.16 -10.42
CA PHE A 18 -2.47 -2.91 -9.69
C PHE A 18 -1.06 -2.32 -9.68
N ILE A 19 -0.02 -3.06 -10.12
CA ILE A 19 1.37 -2.62 -10.02
C ILE A 19 1.59 -1.30 -10.76
N LEU A 20 1.24 -1.24 -12.04
CA LEU A 20 1.46 -0.03 -12.86
C LEU A 20 0.64 1.17 -12.35
N PRO A 21 -0.68 1.06 -12.12
CA PRO A 21 -1.45 2.19 -11.61
C PRO A 21 -1.02 2.63 -10.19
N TYR A 22 -0.58 1.71 -9.35
CA TYR A 22 -0.03 2.04 -8.03
C TYR A 22 1.26 2.87 -8.16
N ILE A 23 2.26 2.37 -8.89
CA ILE A 23 3.52 3.10 -9.11
C ILE A 23 3.24 4.47 -9.72
N PHE A 24 2.40 4.52 -10.76
CA PHE A 24 2.04 5.77 -11.42
C PHE A 24 1.44 6.77 -10.42
N SER A 25 0.40 6.38 -9.71
CA SER A 25 -0.33 7.29 -8.83
C SER A 25 0.52 7.76 -7.64
N VAL A 26 1.29 6.87 -7.01
CA VAL A 26 2.21 7.26 -5.94
C VAL A 26 3.21 8.31 -6.43
N LEU A 27 3.92 8.06 -7.52
CA LEU A 27 4.97 8.94 -8.02
C LEU A 27 4.44 10.22 -8.67
N TYR A 28 3.21 10.19 -9.18
CA TYR A 28 2.55 11.37 -9.71
C TYR A 28 2.26 12.40 -8.60
N PHE A 29 1.70 11.95 -7.48
CA PHE A 29 1.31 12.82 -6.38
C PHE A 29 2.41 13.08 -5.35
N ASN A 30 3.38 12.16 -5.18
CA ASN A 30 4.43 12.28 -4.15
C ASN A 30 5.82 12.28 -4.81
N LYS A 31 6.33 13.47 -5.14
CA LYS A 31 7.61 13.65 -5.86
C LYS A 31 8.84 13.28 -5.02
N ASP A 32 8.70 13.26 -3.69
CA ASP A 32 9.70 12.83 -2.71
C ASP A 32 9.69 11.31 -2.46
N ALA A 33 8.80 10.58 -3.15
CA ALA A 33 8.65 9.14 -2.97
C ALA A 33 9.59 8.31 -3.87
N PHE A 34 9.88 7.11 -3.38
CA PHE A 34 10.33 5.96 -4.15
C PHE A 34 9.30 4.83 -3.98
N VAL A 35 9.10 4.00 -5.00
CA VAL A 35 8.19 2.84 -4.90
C VAL A 35 8.97 1.55 -5.06
N GLU A 36 8.82 0.63 -4.11
CA GLU A 36 9.39 -0.72 -4.22
C GLU A 36 8.27 -1.76 -4.16
N VAL A 37 8.15 -2.55 -5.22
CA VAL A 37 7.17 -3.62 -5.34
C VAL A 37 7.87 -4.96 -5.35
N LEU A 38 7.45 -5.85 -4.45
CA LEU A 38 7.82 -7.26 -4.48
C LEU A 38 6.78 -8.05 -5.26
N THR A 39 7.21 -8.83 -6.24
CA THR A 39 6.32 -9.68 -7.03
C THR A 39 7.05 -10.93 -7.51
N ARG A 40 6.35 -11.85 -8.15
CA ARG A 40 6.98 -12.93 -8.90
C ARG A 40 7.29 -12.41 -10.31
N PHE A 41 8.43 -12.81 -10.90
CA PHE A 41 8.82 -12.31 -12.21
C PHE A 41 7.79 -12.62 -13.29
N GLU A 42 7.14 -13.78 -13.23
CA GLU A 42 6.08 -14.15 -14.13
C GLU A 42 4.84 -13.25 -14.07
N ASP A 43 4.72 -12.46 -13.02
CA ASP A 43 3.58 -11.54 -12.80
C ASP A 43 3.82 -10.14 -13.38
N VAL A 44 5.01 -9.84 -13.90
CA VAL A 44 5.36 -8.47 -14.33
C VAL A 44 4.95 -8.20 -15.77
N PHE A 45 4.18 -7.11 -15.97
CA PHE A 45 3.87 -6.56 -17.28
C PHE A 45 5.02 -5.70 -17.82
N THR A 46 5.78 -6.20 -18.80
CA THR A 46 6.95 -5.49 -19.31
C THR A 46 6.60 -4.26 -20.15
N GLU A 47 5.47 -4.25 -20.84
CA GLU A 47 5.13 -3.17 -21.79
C GLU A 47 4.92 -1.79 -21.15
N GLY A 48 4.36 -1.74 -19.96
CA GLY A 48 4.11 -0.48 -19.24
C GLY A 48 5.28 0.01 -18.38
N ILE A 49 6.26 -0.84 -18.11
CA ILE A 49 7.34 -0.52 -17.15
C ILE A 49 8.31 0.52 -17.73
N VAL A 50 8.69 0.39 -18.99
CA VAL A 50 9.66 1.31 -19.62
C VAL A 50 9.11 2.73 -19.71
N PRO A 51 7.91 2.98 -20.28
CA PRO A 51 7.33 4.32 -20.28
C PRO A 51 7.17 4.92 -18.88
N LEU A 52 6.79 4.10 -17.90
CA LEU A 52 6.64 4.54 -16.51
C LEU A 52 8.00 4.92 -15.89
N ALA A 53 9.05 4.14 -16.17
CA ALA A 53 10.39 4.41 -15.68
C ALA A 53 10.95 5.71 -16.25
N GLU A 54 10.77 5.96 -17.53
CA GLU A 54 11.18 7.22 -18.19
C GLU A 54 10.41 8.42 -17.63
N MET A 55 9.07 8.28 -17.45
CA MET A 55 8.22 9.34 -16.91
C MET A 55 8.64 9.79 -15.50
N PHE A 56 9.10 8.86 -14.66
CA PHE A 56 9.41 9.10 -13.26
C PHE A 56 10.89 8.96 -12.91
N ASN A 57 11.79 9.05 -13.90
CA ASN A 57 13.25 8.99 -13.69
C ASN A 57 13.69 7.77 -12.86
N TYR A 58 13.11 6.61 -13.13
CA TYR A 58 13.42 5.34 -12.44
C TYR A 58 13.24 5.40 -10.90
N ASN A 59 12.34 6.23 -10.39
CA ASN A 59 12.05 6.33 -8.97
C ASN A 59 11.20 5.16 -8.43
N PHE A 60 11.32 3.99 -9.05
CA PHE A 60 10.73 2.76 -8.53
C PHE A 60 11.62 1.55 -8.83
N LYS A 61 11.37 0.48 -8.10
CA LYS A 61 12.00 -0.82 -8.28
C LYS A 61 10.97 -1.93 -8.15
N ILE A 62 10.96 -2.81 -9.13
CA ILE A 62 10.23 -4.08 -9.04
C ILE A 62 11.28 -5.17 -8.85
N ARG A 63 11.12 -5.97 -7.81
CA ARG A 63 12.05 -7.06 -7.54
C ARG A 63 11.34 -8.35 -7.22
N GLU A 64 12.05 -9.44 -7.42
CA GLU A 64 11.53 -10.76 -7.12
C GLU A 64 11.27 -10.93 -5.63
N LEU A 65 10.12 -11.53 -5.34
CA LEU A 65 9.76 -11.95 -4.00
C LEU A 65 10.68 -13.11 -3.58
N PRO A 66 11.44 -12.98 -2.47
CA PRO A 66 12.35 -14.02 -2.07
C PRO A 66 11.61 -15.32 -1.72
N ALA A 67 12.18 -16.44 -2.11
CA ALA A 67 11.67 -17.73 -1.71
C ALA A 67 11.71 -17.85 -0.18
N ILE A 68 10.52 -17.95 0.42
CA ILE A 68 10.40 -18.20 1.84
C ILE A 68 10.32 -19.71 2.04
N GLY A 69 11.22 -20.25 2.84
CA GLY A 69 11.28 -21.68 3.08
C GLY A 69 9.93 -22.25 3.55
N PRO A 70 9.64 -23.52 3.25
CA PRO A 70 8.33 -24.15 3.48
C PRO A 70 7.87 -24.15 4.95
N ALA A 71 8.76 -23.84 5.88
CA ALA A 71 8.42 -23.68 7.31
C ALA A 71 7.66 -22.39 7.62
N ARG A 72 7.65 -21.40 6.70
CA ARG A 72 6.96 -20.13 6.86
C ARG A 72 5.71 -20.13 5.99
N LYS A 73 4.61 -20.59 6.52
CA LYS A 73 3.29 -20.57 5.83
C LYS A 73 2.65 -19.17 5.90
N LEU A 74 3.36 -18.14 5.43
CA LEU A 74 2.82 -16.79 5.37
C LEU A 74 2.19 -16.55 3.99
N PRO A 75 1.02 -15.91 3.92
CA PRO A 75 0.50 -15.42 2.64
C PRO A 75 1.46 -14.37 2.06
N ASP A 76 1.59 -14.33 0.73
CA ASP A 76 2.49 -13.38 0.06
C ASP A 76 2.27 -11.92 0.53
N ALA A 77 1.02 -11.52 0.71
CA ALA A 77 0.67 -10.18 1.19
C ALA A 77 1.29 -9.84 2.56
N ALA A 78 1.42 -10.81 3.47
CA ALA A 78 2.02 -10.59 4.78
C ALA A 78 3.53 -10.32 4.73
N LEU A 79 4.18 -10.66 3.61
CA LEU A 79 5.62 -10.50 3.45
C LEU A 79 6.05 -9.03 3.45
N ARG A 80 5.17 -8.10 3.08
CA ARG A 80 5.45 -6.68 3.20
C ARG A 80 5.72 -6.22 4.64
N PHE A 81 5.18 -6.93 5.64
CA PHE A 81 5.42 -6.64 7.06
C PHE A 81 6.65 -7.36 7.64
N VAL A 82 7.14 -8.38 6.94
CA VAL A 82 8.28 -9.19 7.37
C VAL A 82 9.59 -8.77 6.68
N LEU A 83 9.51 -8.33 5.43
CA LEU A 83 10.66 -7.92 4.64
C LEU A 83 10.93 -6.42 4.79
N GLU A 84 12.17 -6.02 4.51
CA GLU A 84 12.57 -4.62 4.42
C GLU A 84 12.69 -4.17 2.96
N PRO A 85 12.37 -2.91 2.64
CA PRO A 85 12.73 -2.36 1.35
C PRO A 85 14.26 -2.29 1.20
N GLN A 86 14.73 -2.50 -0.03
CA GLN A 86 16.16 -2.34 -0.34
C GLN A 86 16.53 -0.85 -0.44
N ILE A 87 15.58 -0.02 -0.85
CA ILE A 87 15.76 1.42 -0.92
C ILE A 87 15.58 2.00 0.48
N LYS A 88 16.61 2.69 0.96
CA LYS A 88 16.61 3.33 2.27
C LYS A 88 16.09 4.75 2.16
N CYS A 89 14.96 5.00 2.79
CA CYS A 89 14.35 6.32 2.97
C CYS A 89 14.14 6.58 4.46
N GLU A 90 13.88 7.83 4.82
CA GLU A 90 13.58 8.21 6.20
C GLU A 90 12.32 7.50 6.70
N TYR A 91 11.30 7.44 5.85
CA TYR A 91 10.03 6.77 6.12
C TYR A 91 9.80 5.61 5.16
N THR A 92 9.05 4.59 5.64
CA THR A 92 8.50 3.53 4.79
C THR A 92 6.99 3.49 4.95
N TYR A 93 6.28 3.62 3.84
CA TYR A 93 4.85 3.35 3.75
C TYR A 93 4.67 1.90 3.32
N ILE A 94 4.22 1.05 4.23
CA ILE A 94 3.93 -0.37 3.99
C ILE A 94 2.43 -0.49 3.77
N GLY A 95 1.99 -0.75 2.54
CA GLY A 95 0.58 -0.66 2.21
C GLY A 95 0.10 -1.66 1.18
N ASP A 96 -1.21 -1.59 0.92
CA ASP A 96 -1.88 -2.40 -0.10
C ASP A 96 -1.61 -1.82 -1.50
N VAL A 97 -1.41 -2.71 -2.48
CA VAL A 97 -1.13 -2.32 -3.86
C VAL A 97 -2.38 -1.86 -4.63
N ASP A 98 -3.56 -2.20 -4.13
CA ASP A 98 -4.86 -1.91 -4.75
C ASP A 98 -5.46 -0.55 -4.34
N ILE A 99 -4.59 0.36 -3.96
CA ILE A 99 -4.94 1.76 -3.71
C ILE A 99 -4.46 2.61 -4.89
N LEU A 100 -5.39 3.27 -5.58
CA LEU A 100 -5.03 4.35 -6.49
C LEU A 100 -4.80 5.61 -5.64
N VAL A 101 -3.54 5.94 -5.42
CA VAL A 101 -3.16 7.08 -4.56
C VAL A 101 -3.53 8.39 -5.24
N LEU A 102 -4.27 9.25 -4.53
CA LEU A 102 -4.80 10.54 -5.01
C LEU A 102 -4.45 11.70 -4.08
N GLN A 103 -3.57 11.46 -3.11
CA GLN A 103 -3.15 12.46 -2.13
C GLN A 103 -1.65 12.74 -2.27
N SER A 104 -1.29 14.01 -2.18
CA SER A 104 0.11 14.45 -2.08
C SER A 104 0.53 14.67 -0.62
N GLY A 105 1.86 14.73 -0.38
CA GLY A 105 2.39 15.08 0.94
C GLY A 105 2.16 14.01 2.01
N ILE A 106 2.05 12.75 1.62
CA ILE A 106 1.80 11.62 2.53
C ILE A 106 2.91 11.50 3.58
N SER A 107 4.16 11.72 3.21
CA SER A 107 5.29 11.69 4.15
C SER A 107 5.09 12.68 5.30
N LYS A 108 4.74 13.94 4.98
CA LYS A 108 4.51 14.98 5.97
C LYS A 108 3.30 14.68 6.85
N TYR A 109 2.21 14.19 6.26
CA TYR A 109 1.00 13.83 7.00
C TYR A 109 1.29 12.80 8.11
N HIS A 110 2.02 11.74 7.78
CA HIS A 110 2.36 10.70 8.76
C HIS A 110 3.47 11.12 9.74
N GLU A 111 4.39 11.99 9.30
CA GLU A 111 5.39 12.59 10.17
C GLU A 111 4.75 13.38 11.32
N GLU A 112 3.73 14.20 11.02
CA GLU A 112 2.97 14.96 12.00
C GLU A 112 2.27 14.02 13.00
N ILE A 113 1.58 12.96 12.54
CA ILE A 113 0.94 11.97 13.40
C ILE A 113 1.95 11.27 14.33
N MET A 114 3.10 10.85 13.79
CA MET A 114 4.13 10.18 14.57
C MET A 114 4.81 11.13 15.58
N ALA A 115 4.90 12.41 15.27
CA ALA A 115 5.42 13.42 16.20
C ALA A 115 4.45 13.68 17.35
N GLU A 116 3.14 13.80 17.07
CA GLU A 116 2.11 14.00 18.08
C GLU A 116 1.98 12.83 19.06
N SER A 117 2.18 11.60 18.58
CA SER A 117 2.08 10.38 19.38
C SER A 117 3.42 9.90 19.96
N ASP A 118 4.52 10.61 19.71
CA ASP A 118 5.90 10.18 20.04
C ASP A 118 6.20 8.73 19.62
N SER A 119 5.72 8.36 18.41
CA SER A 119 5.81 7.00 17.91
C SER A 119 6.77 6.89 16.72
N CYS A 120 7.31 5.69 16.48
CA CYS A 120 8.05 5.38 15.26
C CYS A 120 7.16 4.81 14.14
N TYR A 121 5.85 4.74 14.35
CA TYR A 121 4.89 4.29 13.34
C TYR A 121 3.56 5.05 13.41
N SER A 122 2.79 4.97 12.34
CA SER A 122 1.44 5.50 12.20
C SER A 122 0.54 4.42 11.59
N ASN A 123 -0.53 4.05 12.28
CA ASN A 123 -1.56 3.11 11.83
C ASN A 123 -2.81 3.28 12.71
N ILE A 124 -3.90 2.59 12.33
CA ILE A 124 -5.14 2.51 13.10
C ILE A 124 -5.33 1.08 13.60
N VAL A 125 -5.59 0.93 14.90
CA VAL A 125 -6.14 -0.32 15.44
C VAL A 125 -7.61 -0.40 15.06
N ARG A 126 -8.02 -1.50 14.46
CA ARG A 126 -9.42 -1.68 14.06
C ARG A 126 -10.32 -1.75 15.29
N PRO A 127 -11.53 -1.16 15.24
CA PRO A 127 -12.48 -1.21 16.34
C PRO A 127 -12.86 -2.66 16.69
N ASN A 128 -13.43 -2.84 17.89
CA ASN A 128 -13.93 -4.11 18.40
C ASN A 128 -12.89 -5.09 18.98
N ASN A 129 -11.79 -4.61 19.55
CA ASN A 129 -10.80 -5.41 20.29
C ASN A 129 -10.22 -6.62 19.53
N VAL A 130 -10.15 -6.53 18.21
CA VAL A 130 -9.68 -7.65 17.36
C VAL A 130 -8.17 -7.75 17.22
N ARG A 131 -7.36 -7.05 18.02
CA ARG A 131 -5.88 -7.07 17.94
C ARG A 131 -5.39 -7.06 16.48
N ARG A 132 -5.85 -6.06 15.74
CA ARG A 132 -5.66 -5.98 14.31
C ARG A 132 -5.49 -4.52 13.86
N PHE A 133 -4.47 -4.28 13.07
CA PHE A 133 -4.24 -3.00 12.39
C PHE A 133 -5.01 -2.90 11.07
N THR A 134 -4.90 -1.75 10.41
CA THR A 134 -5.22 -1.63 8.99
C THR A 134 -4.02 -2.06 8.15
N GLY A 135 -4.24 -2.36 6.85
CA GLY A 135 -3.18 -2.69 5.90
C GLY A 135 -2.22 -1.53 5.59
N LEU A 136 -2.54 -0.30 6.05
CA LEU A 136 -1.73 0.89 5.85
C LEU A 136 -0.86 1.17 7.08
N HIS A 137 0.44 1.01 6.95
CA HIS A 137 1.38 1.15 8.04
C HIS A 137 2.58 2.00 7.63
N VAL A 138 2.70 3.17 8.20
CA VAL A 138 3.83 4.07 7.93
C VAL A 138 4.78 4.08 9.11
N VAL A 139 6.07 4.02 8.85
CA VAL A 139 7.09 3.91 9.88
C VAL A 139 8.25 4.87 9.65
N LYS A 140 8.89 5.33 10.72
CA LYS A 140 10.27 5.82 10.69
C LYS A 140 11.15 4.62 10.42
N SER A 141 11.78 4.54 9.24
CA SER A 141 12.37 3.30 8.72
C SER A 141 13.39 2.70 9.68
N GLN A 142 14.43 3.44 10.02
CA GLN A 142 15.54 2.91 10.82
C GLN A 142 15.09 2.43 12.22
N PRO A 143 14.42 3.25 13.05
CA PRO A 143 13.99 2.81 14.38
C PRO A 143 13.06 1.60 14.35
N TYR A 144 12.11 1.58 13.43
CA TYR A 144 11.14 0.50 13.31
C TYR A 144 11.80 -0.83 12.90
N TYR A 145 12.62 -0.79 11.83
CA TYR A 145 13.27 -2.01 11.34
C TYR A 145 14.31 -2.56 12.29
N ASP A 146 15.02 -1.71 13.04
CA ASP A 146 15.96 -2.16 14.07
C ASP A 146 15.22 -2.84 15.23
N ALA A 147 14.16 -2.23 15.74
CA ALA A 147 13.36 -2.78 16.84
C ALA A 147 12.69 -4.13 16.48
N THR A 148 12.23 -4.27 15.24
CA THR A 148 11.46 -5.45 14.80
C THR A 148 12.30 -6.55 14.15
N ARG A 149 13.59 -6.33 13.90
CA ARG A 149 14.47 -7.22 13.11
C ARG A 149 14.47 -8.66 13.60
N ALA A 150 14.70 -8.87 14.89
CA ALA A 150 14.81 -10.21 15.46
C ALA A 150 13.51 -11.01 15.31
N MET A 151 12.38 -10.38 15.59
CA MET A 151 11.08 -11.02 15.45
C MET A 151 10.76 -11.33 13.99
N ARG A 152 10.97 -10.38 13.07
CA ARG A 152 10.72 -10.58 11.63
C ARG A 152 11.56 -11.72 11.04
N ALA A 153 12.80 -11.90 11.53
CA ALA A 153 13.67 -12.99 11.10
C ALA A 153 13.18 -14.39 11.54
N ASP A 154 12.52 -14.47 12.69
CA ASP A 154 12.08 -15.75 13.30
C ASP A 154 10.57 -16.04 13.15
N ILE A 155 9.83 -15.21 12.43
CA ILE A 155 8.39 -15.47 12.19
C ILE A 155 8.18 -16.80 11.47
N LYS A 156 7.61 -17.75 12.20
CA LYS A 156 7.26 -19.10 11.71
C LYS A 156 5.75 -19.24 11.64
N CYS A 157 5.09 -18.64 10.72
CA CYS A 157 3.64 -18.74 10.55
C CYS A 157 2.83 -18.45 11.81
N LEU A 158 2.04 -17.44 11.79
CA LEU A 158 1.25 -17.18 12.97
C LEU A 158 -0.24 -17.02 12.70
N HIS A 159 -0.65 -16.34 11.67
CA HIS A 159 -2.07 -16.09 11.44
C HIS A 159 -2.36 -16.03 9.95
N GLY A 160 -3.51 -16.53 9.53
CA GLY A 160 -4.00 -16.38 8.16
C GLY A 160 -4.35 -14.94 7.78
N ASN A 161 -4.11 -13.98 8.68
CA ASN A 161 -4.40 -12.56 8.50
C ASN A 161 -3.13 -11.73 8.74
N ASP A 162 -2.71 -11.04 7.70
CA ASP A 162 -1.52 -10.20 7.67
C ASP A 162 -1.58 -8.98 8.60
N GLU A 163 -2.76 -8.39 8.79
CA GLU A 163 -2.96 -7.24 9.68
C GLU A 163 -2.90 -7.64 11.18
N MET A 164 -3.25 -8.89 11.52
CA MET A 164 -3.03 -9.44 12.87
C MET A 164 -1.56 -9.72 13.12
N LEU A 165 -0.82 -10.21 12.12
CA LEU A 165 0.62 -10.38 12.19
C LEU A 165 1.31 -9.04 12.44
N LEU A 166 0.92 -7.99 11.71
CA LEU A 166 1.46 -6.66 11.93
C LEU A 166 1.21 -6.17 13.36
N TYR A 167 0.00 -6.37 13.88
CA TYR A 167 -0.33 -6.02 15.27
C TYR A 167 0.59 -6.70 16.26
N GLU A 168 0.82 -8.00 16.09
CA GLU A 168 1.69 -8.79 16.95
C GLU A 168 3.15 -8.32 16.89
N ILE A 169 3.66 -7.97 15.71
CA ILE A 169 5.02 -7.41 15.54
C ILE A 169 5.16 -6.12 16.35
N VAL A 170 4.21 -5.20 16.20
CA VAL A 170 4.25 -3.91 16.89
C VAL A 170 4.12 -4.09 18.41
N GLU A 171 3.15 -4.88 18.85
CA GLU A 171 2.91 -5.12 20.29
C GLU A 171 4.13 -5.69 21.00
N LYS A 172 4.82 -6.65 20.36
CA LYS A 172 5.98 -7.32 20.97
C LYS A 172 7.27 -6.51 20.89
N CYS A 173 7.44 -5.68 19.88
CA CYS A 173 8.72 -5.04 19.59
C CYS A 173 8.74 -3.54 19.86
N ILE A 174 7.60 -2.88 19.77
CA ILE A 174 7.48 -1.42 19.91
C ILE A 174 6.76 -1.04 21.20
N GLY A 175 5.64 -1.69 21.49
CA GLY A 175 4.82 -1.43 22.69
C GLY A 175 3.34 -1.64 22.44
N ASP A 176 2.50 -1.22 23.38
CA ASP A 176 1.05 -1.39 23.30
C ASP A 176 0.47 -0.59 22.11
N PRO A 177 -0.06 -1.26 21.09
CA PRO A 177 -0.62 -0.58 19.91
C PRO A 177 -1.81 0.32 20.23
N LEU A 178 -2.52 0.09 21.32
CA LEU A 178 -3.68 0.88 21.72
C LEU A 178 -3.29 2.31 22.16
N LEU A 179 -2.03 2.53 22.52
CA LEU A 179 -1.52 3.85 22.89
C LEU A 179 -1.41 4.81 21.70
N TYR A 180 -1.37 4.28 20.49
CA TYR A 180 -1.08 5.02 19.26
C TYR A 180 -2.24 5.00 18.27
N THR A 181 -3.48 4.83 18.74
CA THR A 181 -4.66 4.85 17.87
C THR A 181 -4.95 6.26 17.38
N ASN A 182 -4.94 6.44 16.08
CA ASN A 182 -5.45 7.64 15.45
C ASN A 182 -6.68 7.28 14.60
N GLU A 183 -7.83 7.83 14.95
CA GLU A 183 -9.12 7.52 14.32
C GLU A 183 -9.25 8.02 12.87
N LYS A 184 -8.28 8.79 12.36
CA LYS A 184 -8.41 9.54 11.12
C LYS A 184 -7.40 9.21 10.03
N ILE A 185 -6.66 8.09 10.11
CA ILE A 185 -5.75 7.72 9.01
C ILE A 185 -6.59 7.36 7.79
N CYS A 186 -6.40 8.12 6.71
CA CYS A 186 -7.12 7.91 5.46
C CYS A 186 -6.41 6.90 4.56
N GLU A 187 -7.11 6.37 3.56
CA GLU A 187 -6.54 5.44 2.57
C GLU A 187 -5.69 6.14 1.50
N HIS A 188 -5.59 7.46 1.53
CA HIS A 188 -4.83 8.31 0.60
C HIS A 188 -5.28 8.23 -0.86
N GLY A 189 -6.43 7.63 -1.14
CA GLY A 189 -6.98 7.47 -2.48
C GLY A 189 -8.09 6.43 -2.54
N PHE A 190 -8.35 5.91 -3.72
CA PHE A 190 -9.37 4.88 -3.93
C PHE A 190 -8.85 3.50 -3.58
N HIS A 191 -9.49 2.84 -2.62
CA HIS A 191 -9.26 1.43 -2.32
C HIS A 191 -10.12 0.57 -3.26
N LEU A 192 -9.50 0.00 -4.27
CA LEU A 192 -10.20 -0.63 -5.40
C LEU A 192 -10.49 -2.13 -5.21
N SER A 193 -9.95 -2.77 -4.17
CA SER A 193 -10.17 -4.21 -3.94
C SER A 193 -11.62 -4.61 -3.79
N LEU A 194 -12.42 -3.75 -3.17
CA LEU A 194 -13.84 -4.00 -2.95
C LEU A 194 -14.68 -4.00 -4.24
N MET A 195 -14.10 -3.42 -5.32
CA MET A 195 -14.76 -3.40 -6.63
C MET A 195 -14.47 -4.66 -7.46
N ARG A 196 -13.50 -5.49 -7.05
CA ARG A 196 -13.07 -6.70 -7.76
C ARG A 196 -14.10 -7.81 -7.77
N GLU A 197 -14.78 -7.98 -6.66
CA GLU A 197 -15.77 -9.04 -6.49
C GLU A 197 -17.07 -8.41 -6.06
N PRO A 198 -18.01 -8.21 -6.97
CA PRO A 198 -19.37 -7.95 -6.58
C PRO A 198 -19.90 -9.25 -5.96
N LYS A 199 -19.62 -9.52 -4.69
CA LYS A 199 -20.42 -10.45 -3.90
C LYS A 199 -21.76 -9.78 -3.73
N ILE A 200 -22.65 -10.09 -4.64
CA ILE A 200 -24.06 -9.73 -4.52
C ILE A 200 -24.63 -10.68 -3.46
N ASP A 201 -24.42 -10.32 -2.20
CA ASP A 201 -25.30 -10.75 -1.14
C ASP A 201 -26.45 -9.72 -1.12
N PRO A 202 -27.67 -10.09 -1.56
CA PRO A 202 -28.82 -9.18 -1.56
C PRO A 202 -29.16 -8.66 -0.15
N ALA A 203 -28.80 -9.40 0.89
CA ALA A 203 -29.01 -9.03 2.28
C ALA A 203 -27.91 -8.08 2.81
N ASN A 204 -26.75 -8.06 2.15
CA ASN A 204 -25.61 -7.22 2.53
C ASN A 204 -24.87 -6.75 1.26
N PRO A 205 -25.49 -5.85 0.45
CA PRO A 205 -24.84 -5.34 -0.73
C PRO A 205 -23.51 -4.70 -0.33
N MET A 206 -22.40 -5.15 -0.92
CA MET A 206 -21.11 -4.56 -0.68
C MET A 206 -21.19 -3.06 -1.00
N LYS A 207 -21.12 -2.26 0.05
CA LYS A 207 -21.00 -0.82 -0.12
C LYS A 207 -19.62 -0.55 -0.71
N PRO A 208 -19.51 0.26 -1.75
CA PRO A 208 -18.22 0.76 -2.22
C PRO A 208 -17.40 1.27 -1.03
N ALA A 209 -16.09 1.09 -1.07
CA ALA A 209 -15.22 1.66 -0.05
C ALA A 209 -15.56 3.14 0.15
N TRP A 210 -15.56 3.59 1.41
CA TRP A 210 -15.85 5.00 1.73
C TRP A 210 -14.94 5.96 0.94
N SER A 211 -13.70 5.54 0.66
CA SER A 211 -12.72 6.30 -0.11
C SER A 211 -13.16 6.58 -1.54
N ILE A 212 -13.88 5.66 -2.18
CA ILE A 212 -14.44 5.85 -3.53
C ILE A 212 -15.53 6.93 -3.53
N ARG A 213 -16.21 7.13 -2.41
CA ARG A 213 -17.26 8.15 -2.25
C ARG A 213 -16.72 9.49 -1.73
N ASN A 214 -15.44 9.58 -1.45
CA ASN A 214 -14.83 10.83 -1.00
C ASN A 214 -14.80 11.85 -2.16
N PRO A 215 -15.53 12.97 -2.06
CA PRO A 215 -15.66 13.93 -3.17
C PRO A 215 -14.33 14.60 -3.52
N GLU A 216 -13.40 14.75 -2.58
CA GLU A 216 -12.07 15.31 -2.86
C GLU A 216 -11.24 14.36 -3.70
N TYR A 217 -11.29 13.05 -3.39
CA TYR A 217 -10.61 12.04 -4.21
C TYR A 217 -11.25 11.91 -5.59
N GLN A 218 -12.58 11.99 -5.69
CA GLN A 218 -13.28 12.00 -6.98
C GLN A 218 -12.83 13.18 -7.83
N LYS A 219 -12.82 14.38 -7.26
CA LYS A 219 -12.34 15.59 -7.94
C LYS A 219 -10.91 15.43 -8.42
N THR A 220 -10.00 15.03 -7.55
CA THR A 220 -8.58 14.80 -7.87
C THR A 220 -8.41 13.75 -8.96
N TYR A 221 -9.21 12.69 -8.93
CA TYR A 221 -9.20 11.64 -9.94
C TYR A 221 -9.66 12.16 -11.32
N PHE A 222 -10.72 12.96 -11.39
CA PHE A 222 -11.15 13.55 -12.65
C PHE A 222 -10.11 14.53 -13.21
N GLU A 223 -9.48 15.33 -12.36
CA GLU A 223 -8.37 16.20 -12.76
C GLU A 223 -7.18 15.38 -13.29
N LEU A 224 -6.83 14.26 -12.62
CA LEU A 224 -5.78 13.34 -13.05
C LEU A 224 -6.05 12.78 -14.46
N LYS A 225 -7.29 12.39 -14.76
CA LYS A 225 -7.69 11.83 -16.07
C LYS A 225 -7.42 12.80 -17.23
N GLU A 226 -7.45 14.09 -16.97
CA GLU A 226 -7.20 15.10 -18.01
C GLU A 226 -5.72 15.37 -18.28
N THR A 227 -4.83 14.86 -17.45
CA THR A 227 -3.40 15.08 -17.61
C THR A 227 -2.80 14.31 -18.79
N ALA A 228 -1.72 14.83 -19.34
CA ALA A 228 -1.00 14.17 -20.43
C ALA A 228 -0.37 12.85 -19.96
N GLU A 229 0.13 12.83 -18.73
CA GLU A 229 0.76 11.65 -18.11
C GLU A 229 -0.24 10.50 -17.97
N TRP A 230 -1.46 10.79 -17.47
CA TRP A 230 -2.50 9.77 -17.39
C TRP A 230 -2.88 9.24 -18.77
N LYS A 231 -3.13 10.15 -19.72
CA LYS A 231 -3.51 9.78 -21.09
C LYS A 231 -2.43 8.93 -21.78
N ALA A 232 -1.17 9.14 -21.44
CA ALA A 232 -0.06 8.34 -21.98
C ALA A 232 0.03 6.94 -21.35
N ILE A 233 -0.20 6.81 -20.03
CA ILE A 233 0.01 5.54 -19.32
C ILE A 233 -1.25 4.66 -19.22
N TYR A 234 -2.44 5.26 -19.17
CA TYR A 234 -3.71 4.54 -19.01
C TYR A 234 -3.95 3.44 -20.06
N PRO A 235 -3.60 3.62 -21.34
CA PRO A 235 -3.73 2.54 -22.34
C PRO A 235 -2.96 1.27 -21.98
N LEU A 236 -1.86 1.40 -21.23
CA LEU A 236 -0.96 0.31 -20.84
C LEU A 236 -1.41 -0.43 -19.57
N PHE A 237 -2.43 0.08 -18.87
CA PHE A 237 -2.98 -0.61 -17.72
C PHE A 237 -3.72 -1.89 -18.11
N ASP A 238 -3.70 -2.85 -17.21
CA ASP A 238 -4.39 -4.13 -17.37
C ASP A 238 -5.90 -3.92 -17.67
N PRO A 239 -6.48 -4.67 -18.61
CA PRO A 239 -7.92 -4.57 -18.91
C PRO A 239 -8.83 -4.82 -17.70
N GLU A 240 -8.47 -5.76 -16.81
CA GLU A 240 -9.23 -6.01 -15.57
C GLU A 240 -9.18 -4.82 -14.63
N PHE A 241 -8.03 -4.17 -14.48
CA PHE A 241 -7.92 -2.92 -13.72
C PHE A 241 -8.80 -1.82 -14.30
N LYS A 242 -8.81 -1.64 -15.62
CA LYS A 242 -9.66 -0.63 -16.29
C LYS A 242 -11.15 -0.88 -16.03
N ASP A 243 -11.59 -2.15 -16.03
CA ASP A 243 -12.96 -2.50 -15.70
C ASP A 243 -13.31 -2.21 -14.24
N ILE A 244 -12.41 -2.51 -13.31
CA ILE A 244 -12.55 -2.17 -11.88
C ILE A 244 -12.73 -0.65 -11.73
N LEU A 245 -11.89 0.13 -12.39
CA LEU A 245 -11.92 1.59 -12.31
C LEU A 245 -13.22 2.16 -12.90
N ARG A 246 -13.67 1.64 -14.04
CA ARG A 246 -14.98 2.01 -14.62
C ARG A 246 -16.14 1.75 -13.66
N ARG A 247 -16.14 0.57 -12.99
CA ARG A 247 -17.16 0.26 -11.97
C ARG A 247 -17.08 1.18 -10.75
N ALA A 248 -15.88 1.62 -10.38
CA ALA A 248 -15.71 2.60 -9.33
C ALA A 248 -16.32 3.96 -9.74
N GLU A 249 -16.10 4.39 -10.98
CA GLU A 249 -16.71 5.61 -11.54
C GLU A 249 -18.25 5.56 -11.54
N GLU A 250 -18.84 4.41 -11.76
CA GLU A 250 -20.30 4.22 -11.68
C GLU A 250 -20.86 4.35 -10.25
N ALA A 251 -20.00 4.29 -9.26
CA ALA A 251 -20.37 4.40 -7.84
C ALA A 251 -20.15 5.80 -7.23
N PHE A 252 -19.68 6.76 -8.03
CA PHE A 252 -19.43 8.18 -7.67
C PHE A 252 -20.69 8.99 -7.42
#